data_2c6e9f8b29fd8224784e9f6d228066ba
#
_entry.id   2c6e9f8b29fd8224784e9f6d228066ba
#
_cell.length_a   1.000
_cell.length_b   1.000
_cell.length_c   1.000
_cell.angle_alpha   90.00
_cell.angle_beta   90.00
_cell.angle_gamma   90.00
#
_symmetry.space_group_name_H-M   'P 1'
#
loop_
_entity.id
_entity.type
_entity.pdbx_description
1 polymer ?
#
loop_
_entity_poly.entity_id
_entity_poly.type
_entity_poly.pdbx_seq_one_letter_code
_entity_poly.pdbx_strand_id
1 'polypeptide(L)' 'MAKKKAFVLRINPETLKELEKWASDEFRSLNGQIEYLLQQSVNRRKGRKK' A
#
# COMPACT_ATOMS: atom_id res chain seq x y z
N MET A 1 13.12 8.18 -15.26
CA MET A 1 12.24 8.01 -14.21
C MET A 1 11.09 7.14 -14.51
N ALA A 2 10.84 6.22 -13.68
CA ALA A 2 9.74 5.29 -13.90
C ALA A 2 8.42 5.95 -13.62
N LYS A 3 7.44 5.67 -14.46
CA LYS A 3 6.13 6.20 -14.25
C LYS A 3 5.29 5.20 -13.51
N LYS A 4 4.42 5.66 -12.66
CA LYS A 4 3.53 4.78 -11.95
C LYS A 4 2.46 4.29 -12.89
N LYS A 5 2.15 3.04 -12.82
CA LYS A 5 1.12 2.49 -13.66
C LYS A 5 -0.20 2.51 -12.94
N ALA A 6 -1.25 2.74 -13.69
CA ALA A 6 -2.58 2.72 -13.12
C ALA A 6 -2.92 1.29 -12.74
N PHE A 7 -3.60 1.15 -11.62
CA PHE A 7 -3.93 -0.16 -11.13
C PHE A 7 -5.25 -0.13 -10.40
N VAL A 8 -6.14 -1.02 -10.75
CA VAL A 8 -7.44 -1.10 -10.10
C VAL A 8 -7.37 -2.20 -9.06
N LEU A 9 -7.56 -1.82 -7.83
CA LEU A 9 -7.49 -2.77 -6.74
C LEU A 9 -8.88 -3.02 -6.19
N ARG A 10 -9.30 -4.27 -6.22
CA ARG A 10 -10.57 -4.63 -5.66
C ARG A 10 -10.34 -5.17 -4.28
N ILE A 11 -10.99 -4.60 -3.32
CA ILE A 11 -10.70 -4.94 -1.96
C ILE A 11 -11.99 -4.93 -1.14
N ASN A 12 -12.00 -5.70 -0.10
CA ASN A 12 -13.11 -5.77 0.81
C ASN A 12 -13.39 -4.39 1.40
N PRO A 13 -14.64 -3.93 1.39
CA PRO A 13 -14.94 -2.58 1.90
C PRO A 13 -14.50 -2.36 3.33
N GLU A 14 -14.59 -3.37 4.15
CA GLU A 14 -14.18 -3.23 5.54
C GLU A 14 -12.68 -3.05 5.64
N THR A 15 -11.95 -3.78 4.84
CA THR A 15 -10.50 -3.63 4.82
C THR A 15 -10.13 -2.25 4.32
N LEU A 16 -10.88 -1.76 3.34
CA LEU A 16 -10.61 -0.44 2.81
C LEU A 16 -10.80 0.62 3.88
N LYS A 17 -11.83 0.48 4.70
CA LYS A 17 -12.08 1.42 5.76
C LYS A 17 -10.95 1.43 6.76
N GLU A 18 -10.46 0.26 7.10
CA GLU A 18 -9.34 0.14 8.01
C GLU A 18 -8.12 0.84 7.45
N LEU A 19 -7.89 0.66 6.17
CA LEU A 19 -6.75 1.28 5.52
C LEU A 19 -6.87 2.80 5.51
N GLU A 20 -8.08 3.29 5.29
CA GLU A 20 -8.30 4.73 5.30
C GLU A 20 -7.99 5.32 6.65
N LYS A 21 -8.40 4.62 7.69
CA LYS A 21 -8.17 5.07 9.03
C LYS A 21 -6.67 5.07 9.33
N TRP A 22 -6.03 4.01 8.93
CA TRP A 22 -4.59 3.87 9.13
C TRP A 22 -3.84 4.97 8.40
N ALA A 23 -4.24 5.21 7.15
CA ALA A 23 -3.58 6.24 6.36
C ALA A 23 -3.73 7.60 7.03
N SER A 24 -4.90 7.87 7.55
CA SER A 24 -5.16 9.12 8.23
C SER A 24 -4.27 9.25 9.47
N ASP A 25 -4.13 8.15 10.20
CA ASP A 25 -3.30 8.16 11.41
C ASP A 25 -1.85 8.45 11.08
N GLU A 26 -1.42 8.04 9.90
CA GLU A 26 -0.04 8.26 9.50
C GLU A 26 0.13 9.43 8.56
N PHE A 27 -0.91 10.23 8.43
CA PHE A 27 -0.86 11.41 7.58
C PHE A 27 -0.51 11.07 6.13
N ARG A 28 -1.08 9.99 5.63
CA ARG A 28 -0.88 9.59 4.25
C ARG A 28 -2.21 9.53 3.54
N SER A 29 -2.17 9.63 2.23
CA SER A 29 -3.37 9.41 1.46
C SER A 29 -3.61 7.91 1.38
N LEU A 30 -4.83 7.51 1.06
CA LEU A 30 -5.14 6.10 0.96
C LEU A 30 -4.25 5.42 -0.08
N ASN A 31 -4.09 6.03 -1.22
CA ASN A 31 -3.23 5.47 -2.25
C ASN A 31 -1.80 5.35 -1.77
N GLY A 32 -1.33 6.37 -1.09
CA GLY A 32 0.03 6.35 -0.56
C GLY A 32 0.22 5.25 0.45
N GLN A 33 -0.78 5.04 1.30
CA GLN A 33 -0.68 4.01 2.31
C GLN A 33 -0.65 2.62 1.67
N ILE A 34 -1.49 2.40 0.69
CA ILE A 34 -1.52 1.10 0.01
C ILE A 34 -0.18 0.84 -0.68
N GLU A 35 0.31 1.84 -1.37
CA GLU A 35 1.57 1.70 -2.08
C GLU A 35 2.72 1.41 -1.10
N TYR A 36 2.71 2.10 0.01
CA TYR A 36 3.73 1.92 1.02
C TYR A 36 3.72 0.49 1.57
N LEU A 37 2.54 -0.02 1.87
CA LEU A 37 2.42 -1.37 2.40
C LEU A 37 2.85 -2.41 1.40
N LEU A 38 2.47 -2.20 0.15
CA LEU A 38 2.87 -3.14 -0.90
C LEU A 38 4.37 -3.12 -1.09
N GLN A 39 4.95 -1.94 -1.06
CA GLN A 39 6.39 -1.80 -1.23
C GLN A 39 7.13 -2.47 -0.08
N GLN A 40 6.61 -2.33 1.13
CA GLN A 40 7.20 -2.97 2.27
C GLN A 40 7.18 -4.48 2.14
N SER A 41 6.07 -5.00 1.66
CA SER A 41 5.94 -6.43 1.48
C SER A 41 6.94 -6.94 0.44
N VAL A 42 7.11 -6.20 -0.63
CA VAL A 42 8.05 -6.58 -1.67
C VAL A 42 9.48 -6.54 -1.13
N ASN A 43 9.79 -5.49 -0.39
CA ASN A 43 11.12 -5.35 0.17
C ASN A 43 11.43 -6.46 1.15
N ARG A 44 10.46 -6.84 1.93
CA ARG A 44 10.63 -7.90 2.90
C ARG A 44 10.93 -9.20 2.20
N ARG A 45 10.23 -9.45 1.11
CA ARG A 45 10.47 -10.66 0.36
C ARG A 45 11.86 -10.68 -0.23
N LYS A 46 12.29 -9.54 -0.77
CA LYS A 46 13.62 -9.46 -1.34
C LYS A 46 14.69 -9.62 -0.27
N GLY A 47 14.44 -9.04 0.87
CA GLY A 47 15.41 -9.11 1.95
C GLY A 47 15.59 -10.50 2.51
N ARG A 48 14.55 -11.33 2.39
CA ARG A 48 14.66 -12.65 2.88
C ARG A 48 15.52 -13.51 2.04
N LYS A 49 15.61 -13.14 0.76
CA LYS A 49 16.39 -13.89 -0.11
C LYS A 49 17.80 -13.71 0.24
N LYS A 50 18.48 -14.55 0.33
CA LYS A 50 19.81 -14.28 0.70
C LYS A 50 20.79 -14.92 -0.12
#